data_199f7baa110bbf6fc4d1d979d6365fe8
#
_entry.id   199f7baa110bbf6fc4d1d979d6365fe8
#
_cell.length_a   1.000
_cell.length_b   1.000
_cell.length_c   1.000
_cell.angle_alpha   90.00
_cell.angle_beta   90.00
_cell.angle_gamma   90.00
#
_symmetry.space_group_name_H-M   'P 1'
#
loop_
_entity.id
_entity.type
_entity.pdbx_description
1 polymer ?
#
loop_
_entity_poly.entity_id
_entity_poly.type
_entity_poly.pdbx_seq_one_letter_code
_entity_poly.pdbx_strand_id
1 'polypeptide(L)'
;MNEFINLGWTKDEIAKKIANEFPHGSYVNLGIGMPELVSKFVDESKEIIYHSENGLLGMGPPANENELDYELINAGKKPVTILPGGSYCHHADSFSMIRGGHIDYCVLGAMEVSQGGDLANWTTGKGIPAVGGAMDLVVGAKNVFVMSQHTTKDGSPKFLKNCSLPLTGKSVVTRVYSNLAVLN
;
A
#
# COMPACT_ATOMS: atom_id res chain seq x y z
N MET A 1 10.62 25.90 -7.34
CA MET A 1 9.57 25.05 -6.76
C MET A 1 8.88 24.39 -7.95
N ASN A 2 8.84 23.06 -7.98
CA ASN A 2 8.43 22.34 -9.20
C ASN A 2 6.90 22.45 -9.36
N GLU A 3 6.44 23.18 -10.37
CA GLU A 3 5.00 23.45 -10.64
C GLU A 3 4.18 22.16 -10.80
N PHE A 4 4.80 21.06 -11.19
CA PHE A 4 4.14 19.77 -11.39
C PHE A 4 3.73 19.05 -10.09
N ILE A 5 4.25 19.44 -8.92
CA ILE A 5 3.91 18.78 -7.64
C ILE A 5 2.50 19.15 -7.18
N ASN A 6 1.97 20.29 -7.61
CA ASN A 6 0.64 20.79 -7.25
C ASN A 6 -0.38 20.63 -8.39
N LEU A 7 -0.02 19.95 -9.49
CA LEU A 7 -0.92 19.72 -10.60
C LEU A 7 -1.68 18.40 -10.39
N GLY A 8 -2.97 18.39 -10.72
CA GLY A 8 -3.80 17.20 -10.67
C GLY A 8 -4.40 16.89 -9.29
N TRP A 9 -4.65 15.61 -9.02
CA TRP A 9 -5.33 15.17 -7.81
C TRP A 9 -4.45 15.29 -6.56
N THR A 10 -5.08 15.69 -5.47
CA THR A 10 -4.48 15.64 -4.12
C THR A 10 -4.31 14.19 -3.68
N LYS A 11 -3.51 13.97 -2.63
CA LYS A 11 -3.33 12.64 -2.04
C LYS A 11 -4.66 12.03 -1.57
N ASP A 12 -5.55 12.85 -1.02
CA ASP A 12 -6.85 12.41 -0.55
C ASP A 12 -7.79 12.04 -1.71
N GLU A 13 -7.76 12.77 -2.81
CA GLU A 13 -8.52 12.42 -4.01
C GLU A 13 -8.02 11.12 -4.66
N ILE A 14 -6.70 10.89 -4.68
CA ILE A 14 -6.12 9.62 -5.13
C ILE A 14 -6.58 8.49 -4.21
N ALA A 15 -6.47 8.67 -2.89
CA ALA A 15 -6.88 7.68 -1.90
C ALA A 15 -8.37 7.33 -2.03
N LYS A 16 -9.23 8.32 -2.24
CA LYS A 16 -10.67 8.13 -2.48
C LYS A 16 -10.95 7.33 -3.75
N LYS A 17 -10.20 7.58 -4.83
CA LYS A 17 -10.33 6.79 -6.07
C LYS A 17 -10.02 5.31 -5.82
N ILE A 18 -8.91 5.02 -5.11
CA ILE A 18 -8.52 3.64 -4.75
C ILE A 18 -9.58 2.99 -3.85
N ALA A 19 -10.06 3.69 -2.82
CA ALA A 19 -11.07 3.20 -1.89
C ALA A 19 -12.37 2.76 -2.59
N ASN A 20 -12.74 3.45 -3.66
CA ASN A 20 -13.92 3.13 -4.45
C ASN A 20 -13.79 1.82 -5.25
N GLU A 21 -12.58 1.39 -5.56
CA GLU A 21 -12.33 0.15 -6.33
C GLU A 21 -12.55 -1.12 -5.51
N PHE A 22 -12.47 -1.06 -4.18
CA PHE A 22 -12.59 -2.25 -3.36
C PHE A 22 -14.02 -2.76 -3.34
N PRO A 23 -14.26 -4.02 -3.75
CA PRO A 23 -15.53 -4.70 -3.54
C PRO A 23 -15.81 -4.92 -2.05
N HIS A 24 -17.08 -5.15 -1.71
CA HIS A 24 -17.50 -5.55 -0.37
C HIS A 24 -16.75 -6.82 0.09
N GLY A 25 -16.34 -6.84 1.35
CA GLY A 25 -15.68 -7.99 1.99
C GLY A 25 -14.25 -8.26 1.53
N SER A 26 -13.61 -7.32 0.80
CA SER A 26 -12.24 -7.52 0.33
C SER A 26 -11.22 -7.52 1.46
N TYR A 27 -10.22 -8.38 1.36
CA TYR A 27 -9.03 -8.39 2.20
C TYR A 27 -7.98 -7.45 1.61
N VAL A 28 -7.62 -6.39 2.35
CA VAL A 28 -6.78 -5.30 1.85
C VAL A 28 -5.56 -5.09 2.74
N ASN A 29 -4.38 -5.05 2.15
CA ASN A 29 -3.15 -4.60 2.81
C ASN A 29 -2.76 -3.20 2.30
N LEU A 30 -2.54 -2.27 3.22
CA LEU A 30 -2.12 -0.90 2.91
C LEU A 30 -0.68 -0.69 3.33
N GLY A 31 0.17 -0.38 2.36
CA GLY A 31 1.57 -0.03 2.59
C GLY A 31 1.72 1.27 3.38
N ILE A 32 2.89 1.44 3.98
CA ILE A 32 3.24 2.58 4.83
C ILE A 32 3.20 3.90 4.05
N GLY A 33 2.72 4.96 4.67
CA GLY A 33 2.74 6.32 4.14
C GLY A 33 1.48 6.71 3.37
N MET A 34 1.60 7.11 2.09
CA MET A 34 0.44 7.52 1.30
C MET A 34 -0.67 6.46 1.21
N PRO A 35 -0.39 5.17 1.03
CA PRO A 35 -1.43 4.14 0.97
C PRO A 35 -2.32 4.05 2.21
N GLU A 36 -1.82 4.37 3.39
CA GLU A 36 -2.62 4.36 4.63
C GLU A 36 -3.82 5.32 4.57
N LEU A 37 -3.73 6.38 3.75
CA LEU A 37 -4.83 7.34 3.59
C LEU A 37 -6.08 6.71 2.99
N VAL A 38 -5.95 5.61 2.26
CA VAL A 38 -7.06 4.94 1.57
C VAL A 38 -8.14 4.50 2.56
N SER A 39 -7.73 4.03 3.75
CA SER A 39 -8.67 3.59 4.80
C SER A 39 -9.66 4.67 5.25
N LYS A 40 -9.28 5.94 5.14
CA LYS A 40 -10.15 7.08 5.54
C LYS A 40 -11.35 7.29 4.62
N PHE A 41 -11.31 6.75 3.40
CA PHE A 41 -12.29 7.01 2.34
C PHE A 41 -13.09 5.77 1.95
N VAL A 42 -12.81 4.64 2.55
CA VAL A 42 -13.60 3.42 2.34
C VAL A 42 -14.95 3.57 3.05
N ASP A 43 -16.03 3.30 2.33
CA ASP A 43 -17.37 3.25 2.88
C ASP A 43 -17.47 2.06 3.84
N GLU A 44 -17.95 2.29 5.07
CA GLU A 44 -18.10 1.25 6.10
C GLU A 44 -18.99 0.09 5.64
N SER A 45 -19.97 0.36 4.78
CA SER A 45 -20.85 -0.66 4.21
C SER A 45 -20.12 -1.68 3.34
N LYS A 46 -18.89 -1.40 2.92
CA LYS A 46 -18.06 -2.34 2.16
C LYS A 46 -17.44 -3.45 3.01
N GLU A 47 -17.46 -3.32 4.35
CA GLU A 47 -16.93 -4.32 5.30
C GLU A 47 -15.52 -4.81 4.92
N ILE A 48 -14.62 -3.86 4.59
CA ILE A 48 -13.24 -4.18 4.21
C ILE A 48 -12.47 -4.71 5.41
N ILE A 49 -11.80 -5.84 5.20
CA ILE A 49 -10.98 -6.49 6.21
C ILE A 49 -9.51 -6.09 5.98
N TYR A 50 -9.02 -5.16 6.80
CA TYR A 50 -7.62 -4.75 6.71
C TYR A 50 -6.69 -5.78 7.35
N HIS A 51 -5.66 -6.15 6.60
CA HIS A 51 -4.58 -7.02 7.01
C HIS A 51 -3.32 -6.19 7.25
N SER A 52 -2.61 -6.46 8.34
CA SER A 52 -1.26 -5.94 8.57
C SER A 52 -0.29 -7.10 8.69
N GLU A 53 0.80 -7.08 7.92
CA GLU A 53 1.73 -8.21 7.77
C GLU A 53 2.42 -8.65 9.06
N ASN A 54 2.46 -7.78 10.08
CA ASN A 54 2.97 -8.11 11.40
C ASN A 54 2.05 -9.04 12.23
N GLY A 55 0.85 -9.36 11.74
CA GLY A 55 -0.04 -10.36 12.34
C GLY A 55 -1.40 -9.84 12.79
N LEU A 56 -1.95 -8.80 12.15
CA LEU A 56 -3.30 -8.30 12.42
C LEU A 56 -4.22 -8.60 11.23
N LEU A 57 -5.39 -9.14 11.53
CA LEU A 57 -6.50 -9.28 10.58
C LEU A 57 -7.73 -8.60 11.17
N GLY A 58 -8.37 -7.72 10.41
CA GLY A 58 -9.42 -6.83 10.92
C GLY A 58 -8.84 -5.64 11.68
N MET A 59 -7.68 -5.12 11.24
CA MET A 59 -7.08 -3.90 11.77
C MET A 59 -8.07 -2.74 11.61
N GLY A 60 -8.30 -2.01 12.70
CA GLY A 60 -9.15 -0.82 12.74
C GLY A 60 -8.39 0.47 12.44
N PRO A 61 -9.04 1.62 12.66
CA PRO A 61 -8.44 2.93 12.50
C PRO A 61 -7.27 3.16 13.47
N PRO A 62 -6.47 4.22 13.24
CA PRO A 62 -5.48 4.67 14.21
C PRO A 62 -6.10 4.89 15.60
N ALA A 63 -5.43 4.40 16.64
CA ALA A 63 -5.88 4.57 18.02
C ALA A 63 -5.87 6.06 18.41
N ASN A 64 -6.94 6.51 19.09
CA ASN A 64 -6.95 7.82 19.73
C ASN A 64 -6.24 7.77 21.09
N GLU A 65 -6.03 8.92 21.75
CA GLU A 65 -5.27 9.02 23.01
C GLU A 65 -5.78 8.11 24.14
N ASN A 66 -7.08 7.81 24.17
CA ASN A 66 -7.71 6.96 25.20
C ASN A 66 -7.66 5.46 24.86
N GLU A 67 -7.30 5.12 23.63
CA GLU A 67 -7.24 3.75 23.09
C GLU A 67 -5.80 3.30 22.80
N LEU A 68 -4.81 4.13 23.14
CA LEU A 68 -3.40 3.85 22.87
C LEU A 68 -2.94 2.58 23.57
N ASP A 69 -2.60 1.59 22.77
CA ASP A 69 -1.84 0.41 23.16
C ASP A 69 -0.57 0.35 22.32
N TYR A 70 0.58 0.54 22.94
CA TYR A 70 1.87 0.57 22.24
C TYR A 70 2.34 -0.82 21.79
N GLU A 71 1.70 -1.89 22.23
CA GLU A 71 1.94 -3.26 21.77
C GLU A 71 1.03 -3.60 20.57
N LEU A 72 -0.09 -2.88 20.39
CA LEU A 72 -0.99 -3.01 19.26
C LEU A 72 -0.64 -1.99 18.16
N ILE A 73 0.28 -2.37 17.31
CA ILE A 73 0.80 -1.51 16.24
C ILE A 73 0.64 -2.19 14.88
N ASN A 74 0.49 -1.37 13.82
CA ASN A 74 0.58 -1.87 12.44
C ASN A 74 2.03 -2.10 12.00
N ALA A 75 2.24 -2.63 10.79
CA ALA A 75 3.56 -2.84 10.21
C ALA A 75 4.38 -1.54 10.08
N GLY A 76 3.72 -0.37 10.02
CA GLY A 76 4.33 0.96 10.05
C GLY A 76 4.69 1.46 11.44
N LYS A 77 4.57 0.63 12.48
CA LYS A 77 4.86 0.94 13.90
C LYS A 77 3.97 2.06 14.46
N LYS A 78 2.75 2.20 13.94
CA LYS A 78 1.76 3.15 14.45
C LYS A 78 0.72 2.42 15.28
N PRO A 79 0.33 2.93 16.47
CA PRO A 79 -0.78 2.39 17.24
C PRO A 79 -2.08 2.38 16.42
N VAL A 80 -2.76 1.25 16.46
CA VAL A 80 -4.03 1.03 15.78
C VAL A 80 -5.03 0.37 16.72
N THR A 81 -6.28 0.32 16.30
CA THR A 81 -7.32 -0.47 16.97
C THR A 81 -7.54 -1.79 16.24
N ILE A 82 -8.33 -2.68 16.81
CA ILE A 82 -8.82 -3.88 16.15
C ILE A 82 -10.34 -3.84 16.13
N LEU A 83 -10.92 -4.17 14.98
CA LEU A 83 -12.37 -4.20 14.81
C LEU A 83 -12.97 -5.44 15.50
N PRO A 84 -14.26 -5.41 15.92
CA PRO A 84 -14.96 -6.60 16.37
C PRO A 84 -14.86 -7.73 15.35
N GLY A 85 -14.45 -8.93 15.81
CA GLY A 85 -14.15 -10.06 14.92
C GLY A 85 -12.75 -10.11 14.34
N GLY A 86 -11.95 -9.07 14.56
CA GLY A 86 -10.53 -9.07 14.21
C GLY A 86 -9.74 -10.08 15.04
N SER A 87 -8.56 -10.45 14.55
CA SER A 87 -7.73 -11.48 15.17
C SER A 87 -6.24 -11.14 15.09
N TYR A 88 -5.51 -11.69 16.05
CA TYR A 88 -4.06 -11.70 16.05
C TYR A 88 -3.57 -13.06 15.55
N CYS A 89 -2.54 -13.05 14.73
CA CYS A 89 -1.92 -14.28 14.27
C CYS A 89 -0.39 -14.17 14.37
N HIS A 90 0.26 -15.31 14.34
CA HIS A 90 1.72 -15.34 14.28
C HIS A 90 2.20 -14.72 12.96
N HIS A 91 3.34 -14.04 12.99
CA HIS A 91 3.91 -13.39 11.80
C HIS A 91 4.03 -14.35 10.60
N ALA A 92 4.43 -15.61 10.83
CA ALA A 92 4.53 -16.61 9.78
C ALA A 92 3.16 -16.95 9.16
N ASP A 93 2.08 -16.98 9.97
CA ASP A 93 0.72 -17.22 9.48
C ASP A 93 0.23 -16.05 8.61
N SER A 94 0.54 -14.82 9.04
CA SER A 94 0.26 -13.61 8.27
C SER A 94 0.90 -13.67 6.88
N PHE A 95 2.19 -14.04 6.80
CA PHE A 95 2.88 -14.23 5.52
C PHE A 95 2.37 -15.43 4.73
N SER A 96 1.89 -16.49 5.40
CA SER A 96 1.24 -17.60 4.71
C SER A 96 -0.08 -17.18 4.06
N MET A 97 -0.85 -16.28 4.67
CA MET A 97 -2.05 -15.69 4.05
C MET A 97 -1.69 -14.90 2.80
N ILE A 98 -0.62 -14.08 2.84
CA ILE A 98 -0.14 -13.34 1.68
C ILE A 98 0.25 -14.30 0.56
N ARG A 99 1.17 -15.23 0.83
CA ARG A 99 1.71 -16.19 -0.15
C ARG A 99 0.66 -17.15 -0.68
N GLY A 100 -0.37 -17.44 0.13
CA GLY A 100 -1.50 -18.27 -0.25
C GLY A 100 -2.55 -17.59 -1.14
N GLY A 101 -2.34 -16.30 -1.50
CA GLY A 101 -3.26 -15.56 -2.36
C GLY A 101 -4.56 -15.13 -1.67
N HIS A 102 -4.54 -15.00 -0.34
CA HIS A 102 -5.73 -14.63 0.43
C HIS A 102 -5.91 -13.11 0.57
N ILE A 103 -4.97 -12.31 0.09
CA ILE A 103 -5.08 -10.85 0.04
C ILE A 103 -5.62 -10.44 -1.33
N ASP A 104 -6.77 -9.78 -1.36
CA ASP A 104 -7.41 -9.36 -2.61
C ASP A 104 -6.71 -8.13 -3.21
N TYR A 105 -6.32 -7.19 -2.37
CA TYR A 105 -5.65 -5.96 -2.79
C TYR A 105 -4.48 -5.63 -1.88
N CYS A 106 -3.35 -5.26 -2.46
CA CYS A 106 -2.34 -4.50 -1.75
C CYS A 106 -2.13 -3.14 -2.43
N VAL A 107 -2.01 -2.08 -1.63
CA VAL A 107 -1.73 -0.73 -2.12
C VAL A 107 -0.36 -0.32 -1.62
N LEU A 108 0.56 -0.02 -2.52
CA LEU A 108 1.95 0.26 -2.20
C LEU A 108 2.40 1.60 -2.78
N GLY A 109 3.36 2.24 -2.12
CA GLY A 109 4.11 3.34 -2.71
C GLY A 109 5.12 2.84 -3.74
N ALA A 110 5.56 3.72 -4.65
CA ALA A 110 6.60 3.41 -5.62
C ALA A 110 7.68 4.49 -5.68
N MET A 111 8.90 4.04 -5.94
CA MET A 111 10.00 4.88 -6.43
C MET A 111 9.97 4.91 -7.95
N GLU A 112 9.84 3.73 -8.59
CA GLU A 112 9.68 3.58 -10.03
C GLU A 112 8.69 2.45 -10.35
N VAL A 113 7.96 2.59 -11.46
CA VAL A 113 7.15 1.54 -12.07
C VAL A 113 7.46 1.51 -13.56
N SER A 114 7.71 0.33 -14.12
CA SER A 114 7.92 0.18 -15.56
C SER A 114 6.61 0.06 -16.33
N GLN A 115 6.69 0.28 -17.64
CA GLN A 115 5.58 0.04 -18.57
C GLN A 115 5.08 -1.42 -18.54
N GLY A 116 5.95 -2.36 -18.16
CA GLY A 116 5.62 -3.78 -18.04
C GLY A 116 5.09 -4.18 -16.66
N GLY A 117 4.82 -3.21 -15.77
CA GLY A 117 4.32 -3.48 -14.42
C GLY A 117 5.38 -3.90 -13.40
N ASP A 118 6.68 -3.72 -13.70
CA ASP A 118 7.72 -3.95 -12.70
C ASP A 118 7.63 -2.87 -11.63
N LEU A 119 7.86 -3.24 -10.37
CA LEU A 119 7.86 -2.33 -9.23
C LEU A 119 9.25 -2.24 -8.59
N ALA A 120 9.71 -1.03 -8.35
CA ALA A 120 10.86 -0.72 -7.50
C ALA A 120 10.42 0.25 -6.39
N ASN A 121 10.47 -0.19 -5.13
CA ASN A 121 10.00 0.63 -4.00
C ASN A 121 10.76 0.43 -2.68
N TRP A 122 11.91 -0.27 -2.68
CA TRP A 122 12.59 -0.62 -1.44
C TRP A 122 13.99 -0.02 -1.26
N THR A 123 14.68 0.35 -2.34
CA THR A 123 16.00 0.97 -2.25
C THR A 123 16.31 1.87 -3.44
N THR A 124 17.02 2.95 -3.18
CA THR A 124 17.65 3.80 -4.20
C THR A 124 19.13 3.45 -4.42
N GLY A 125 19.59 2.33 -3.84
CA GLY A 125 21.01 1.93 -3.84
C GLY A 125 21.86 2.66 -2.80
N LYS A 126 21.25 3.50 -1.94
CA LYS A 126 21.93 4.24 -0.85
C LYS A 126 21.49 3.71 0.50
N GLY A 127 22.43 3.60 1.45
CA GLY A 127 22.18 3.14 2.81
C GLY A 127 22.02 1.61 2.93
N ILE A 128 21.50 1.18 4.08
CA ILE A 128 21.18 -0.25 4.33
C ILE A 128 19.74 -0.48 3.88
N PRO A 129 19.52 -1.23 2.80
CA PRO A 129 18.18 -1.45 2.29
C PRO A 129 17.42 -2.48 3.13
N ALA A 130 16.11 -2.29 3.28
CA ALA A 130 15.21 -3.26 3.87
C ALA A 130 13.95 -3.37 3.01
N VAL A 131 13.76 -4.52 2.35
CA VAL A 131 12.61 -4.75 1.48
C VAL A 131 11.33 -5.02 2.28
N GLY A 132 11.45 -5.51 3.51
CA GLY A 132 10.30 -5.87 4.36
C GLY A 132 9.42 -6.92 3.68
N GLY A 133 8.10 -6.84 3.92
CA GLY A 133 7.09 -7.72 3.32
C GLY A 133 6.69 -7.37 1.89
N ALA A 134 7.27 -6.33 1.29
CA ALA A 134 6.81 -5.83 -0.01
C ALA A 134 6.92 -6.88 -1.13
N MET A 135 7.99 -7.69 -1.14
CA MET A 135 8.15 -8.76 -2.15
C MET A 135 7.06 -9.83 -2.05
N ASP A 136 6.70 -10.24 -0.84
CA ASP A 136 5.64 -11.22 -0.62
C ASP A 136 4.27 -10.62 -1.01
N LEU A 137 4.01 -9.37 -0.65
CA LEU A 137 2.76 -8.68 -0.98
C LEU A 137 2.56 -8.56 -2.49
N VAL A 138 3.58 -8.16 -3.25
CA VAL A 138 3.43 -7.97 -4.70
C VAL A 138 3.31 -9.28 -5.49
N VAL A 139 3.75 -10.39 -4.91
CA VAL A 139 3.63 -11.72 -5.53
C VAL A 139 2.35 -12.43 -5.09
N GLY A 140 1.95 -12.25 -3.82
CA GLY A 140 0.85 -12.99 -3.23
C GLY A 140 -0.52 -12.31 -3.33
N ALA A 141 -0.59 -10.97 -3.40
CA ALA A 141 -1.87 -10.29 -3.55
C ALA A 141 -2.45 -10.46 -4.97
N LYS A 142 -3.78 -10.61 -5.07
CA LYS A 142 -4.47 -10.75 -6.36
C LYS A 142 -4.40 -9.48 -7.21
N ASN A 143 -4.39 -8.31 -6.55
CA ASN A 143 -4.29 -7.00 -7.21
C ASN A 143 -3.25 -6.15 -6.48
N VAL A 144 -2.31 -5.63 -7.23
CA VAL A 144 -1.25 -4.74 -6.73
C VAL A 144 -1.49 -3.34 -7.28
N PHE A 145 -1.99 -2.46 -6.43
CA PHE A 145 -2.19 -1.05 -6.76
C PHE A 145 -0.99 -0.23 -6.27
N VAL A 146 -0.55 0.68 -7.13
CA VAL A 146 0.46 1.67 -6.76
C VAL A 146 -0.21 3.02 -6.53
N MET A 147 0.08 3.63 -5.38
CA MET A 147 -0.31 5.00 -5.05
C MET A 147 0.94 5.87 -4.94
N SER A 148 1.15 6.80 -5.88
CA SER A 148 2.37 7.61 -5.92
C SER A 148 2.15 8.98 -6.57
N GLN A 149 3.06 9.93 -6.32
CA GLN A 149 3.19 11.09 -7.18
C GLN A 149 3.73 10.66 -8.56
N HIS A 150 3.34 11.36 -9.62
CA HIS A 150 3.78 11.06 -10.99
C HIS A 150 5.27 11.29 -11.20
N THR A 151 5.82 12.26 -10.47
CA THR A 151 7.23 12.62 -10.50
C THR A 151 7.85 12.57 -9.10
N THR A 152 9.16 12.54 -9.06
CA THR A 152 9.96 12.78 -7.85
C THR A 152 9.95 14.28 -7.49
N LYS A 153 10.55 14.65 -6.35
CA LYS A 153 10.61 16.05 -5.90
C LYS A 153 11.44 16.95 -6.84
N ASP A 154 12.37 16.39 -7.57
CA ASP A 154 13.20 17.10 -8.56
C ASP A 154 12.57 17.10 -9.96
N GLY A 155 11.37 16.51 -10.12
CA GLY A 155 10.62 16.49 -11.37
C GLY A 155 10.91 15.31 -12.29
N SER A 156 11.79 14.41 -11.90
CA SER A 156 12.07 13.19 -12.69
C SER A 156 10.84 12.27 -12.71
N PRO A 157 10.55 11.61 -13.84
CA PRO A 157 9.41 10.69 -13.94
C PRO A 157 9.62 9.44 -13.08
N LYS A 158 8.54 8.95 -12.48
CA LYS A 158 8.53 7.67 -11.76
C LYS A 158 8.00 6.51 -12.59
N PHE A 159 7.27 6.82 -13.66
CA PHE A 159 6.72 5.82 -14.58
C PHE A 159 7.58 5.80 -15.83
N LEU A 160 8.26 4.67 -16.04
CA LEU A 160 9.37 4.55 -16.99
C LEU A 160 9.11 3.41 -17.97
N LYS A 161 9.86 3.37 -19.08
CA LYS A 161 9.83 2.19 -19.94
C LYS A 161 10.37 0.96 -19.23
N ASN A 162 11.48 1.12 -18.49
CA ASN A 162 12.09 0.09 -17.64
C ASN A 162 12.54 0.75 -16.34
N CYS A 163 12.43 0.04 -15.21
CA CYS A 163 12.99 0.51 -13.94
C CYS A 163 14.50 0.55 -13.99
N SER A 164 15.09 1.56 -13.38
CA SER A 164 16.52 1.69 -13.18
C SER A 164 16.97 1.21 -11.80
N LEU A 165 16.06 1.22 -10.82
CA LEU A 165 16.29 0.80 -9.45
C LEU A 165 16.07 -0.72 -9.29
N PRO A 166 16.66 -1.33 -8.23
CA PRO A 166 16.42 -2.74 -7.91
C PRO A 166 14.94 -3.04 -7.72
N LEU A 167 14.45 -4.08 -8.41
CA LEU A 167 13.04 -4.45 -8.41
C LEU A 167 12.61 -5.06 -7.08
N THR A 168 11.38 -4.74 -6.67
CA THR A 168 10.61 -5.43 -5.65
C THR A 168 9.89 -6.64 -6.24
N GLY A 169 9.33 -6.47 -7.45
CA GLY A 169 8.69 -7.52 -8.21
C GLY A 169 8.64 -7.18 -9.70
N LYS A 170 8.61 -8.22 -10.54
CA LYS A 170 8.56 -8.11 -12.00
C LYS A 170 7.16 -8.39 -12.49
N SER A 171 6.60 -7.48 -13.31
CA SER A 171 5.26 -7.59 -13.91
C SER A 171 4.16 -7.86 -12.87
N VAL A 172 4.22 -7.18 -11.72
CA VAL A 172 3.32 -7.39 -10.58
C VAL A 172 2.27 -6.30 -10.43
N VAL A 173 2.54 -5.08 -10.90
CA VAL A 173 1.62 -3.94 -10.75
C VAL A 173 0.44 -4.12 -11.69
N THR A 174 -0.76 -4.11 -11.13
CA THR A 174 -2.01 -4.24 -11.90
C THR A 174 -2.61 -2.87 -12.25
N ARG A 175 -2.39 -1.87 -11.39
CA ARG A 175 -2.88 -0.50 -11.64
C ARG A 175 -2.08 0.54 -10.86
N VAL A 176 -1.88 1.69 -11.48
CA VAL A 176 -1.20 2.84 -10.87
C VAL A 176 -2.18 3.99 -10.71
N TYR A 177 -2.18 4.60 -9.53
CA TYR A 177 -2.89 5.84 -9.21
C TYR A 177 -1.87 6.92 -8.88
N SER A 178 -1.77 7.92 -9.74
CA SER A 178 -0.93 9.09 -9.51
C SER A 178 -1.76 10.36 -9.42
N ASN A 179 -1.12 11.48 -9.07
CA ASN A 179 -1.79 12.78 -9.08
C ASN A 179 -2.22 13.23 -10.50
N LEU A 180 -1.70 12.63 -11.56
CA LEU A 180 -2.02 13.02 -12.95
C LEU A 180 -2.87 12.00 -13.71
N ALA A 181 -2.80 10.72 -13.35
CA ALA A 181 -3.46 9.67 -14.14
C ALA A 181 -3.73 8.40 -13.32
N VAL A 182 -4.67 7.60 -13.82
CA VAL A 182 -4.82 6.18 -13.50
C VAL A 182 -4.33 5.40 -14.71
N LEU A 183 -3.40 4.46 -14.52
CA LEU A 183 -2.78 3.65 -15.57
C LEU A 183 -3.05 2.16 -15.28
N ASN A 184 -3.42 1.40 -16.32
CA ASN A 184 -3.63 -0.05 -16.30
C ASN A 184 -2.50 -0.76 -17.03
#